data_2a7a6b48c3f63d272c2cab8652315c79
#
_entry.id   2a7a6b48c3f63d272c2cab8652315c79
#
_cell.length_a   1.000
_cell.length_b   1.000
_cell.length_c   1.000
_cell.angle_alpha   90.00
_cell.angle_beta   90.00
_cell.angle_gamma   90.00
#
_symmetry.space_group_name_H-M   'P 1'
#
loop_
_entity.id
_entity.type
_entity.pdbx_description
1 polymer ?
#
loop_
_entity_poly.entity_id
_entity_poly.type
_entity_poly.pdbx_seq_one_letter_code
_entity_poly.pdbx_strand_id
1 'polypeptide(L)'
;MNIATIAALAVTLGLPAPAQQSVTKIITENGQPSLALDEQFAARLRGGGTKQNFPATVPAEFSAAAPGLPLPADANHAAVRETAEARNRRMEWWRDAKFGMFIHYGLYSGLAGEWKGRPGGSEWIQKNVEVDTDTYAAEALPLFKPREGLTEEWAQLARDAGCQYIVLTSKHHEGFGLFDSALTDYDAKSAVNRDIIREYVDSCRRRGLKVGLYHSVIDWHHPSYDNTICPDLCYPAGQAAMLNRKNIPRDHAAYQKYLHAQVRELMTRYAPIDIMWWDYSQGAMEGAKGWKAPELMDMVRSINPGVIMNNRLYAYSGLNKDQAGTLDLRCGDYITPERFIPRRGYPGVDWESCMTVSDKWGYNRYDTNIKSPETIIEKLVECVTKGGNLLLNVNPMADGTIPEKVAATMRGVGRWLNINGEAVYGTRAFIQLDQPASINRQGDIFVFLIPPPDKGAAQPPSEGTMKELTAGAEHARMQPLDATGYEDDEGTAITLPAGYSKALLLGDNTVLPVVNGTVLFKAHEHSKTPCSVIKLSK
;
A
#
# COMPACT_ATOMS: atom_id res chain seq x y z
N MET A 1 -22.09 9.27 25.38
CA MET A 1 -23.30 9.08 24.51
C MET A 1 -24.26 8.18 25.26
N ASN A 2 -25.56 8.50 25.24
CA ASN A 2 -26.54 7.63 25.90
C ASN A 2 -27.02 6.53 24.93
N ILE A 3 -27.70 5.51 25.45
CA ILE A 3 -28.18 4.35 24.69
C ILE A 3 -29.09 4.75 23.50
N ALA A 4 -29.84 5.86 23.63
CA ALA A 4 -30.70 6.37 22.58
C ALA A 4 -29.89 6.91 21.37
N THR A 5 -28.73 7.49 21.57
CA THR A 5 -27.85 7.97 20.52
C THR A 5 -27.17 6.80 19.78
N ILE A 6 -26.92 5.69 20.47
CA ILE A 6 -26.36 4.47 19.86
C ILE A 6 -27.42 3.74 19.01
N ALA A 7 -28.65 3.68 19.49
CA ALA A 7 -29.76 3.12 18.74
C ALA A 7 -30.08 3.93 17.48
N ALA A 8 -29.99 5.26 17.53
CA ALA A 8 -30.15 6.13 16.38
C ALA A 8 -29.03 5.92 15.33
N LEU A 9 -27.81 5.68 15.77
CA LEU A 9 -26.68 5.39 14.88
C LEU A 9 -26.86 4.04 14.17
N ALA A 10 -27.35 3.01 14.88
CA ALA A 10 -27.60 1.69 14.31
C ALA A 10 -28.75 1.71 13.29
N VAL A 11 -29.77 2.54 13.49
CA VAL A 11 -30.88 2.76 12.54
C VAL A 11 -30.38 3.48 11.28
N THR A 12 -29.50 4.46 11.44
CA THR A 12 -28.90 5.22 10.32
C THR A 12 -27.99 4.34 9.44
N LEU A 13 -27.45 3.25 10.00
CA LEU A 13 -26.64 2.28 9.27
C LEU A 13 -27.46 1.20 8.55
N GLY A 14 -28.79 1.26 8.60
CA GLY A 14 -29.68 0.32 7.90
C GLY A 14 -29.58 -1.13 8.38
N LEU A 15 -29.11 -1.36 9.60
CA LEU A 15 -28.97 -2.70 10.16
C LEU A 15 -30.34 -3.27 10.55
N PRO A 16 -30.64 -4.55 10.29
CA PRO A 16 -31.88 -5.19 10.72
C PRO A 16 -32.00 -5.24 12.25
N ALA A 17 -33.23 -5.17 12.78
CA ALA A 17 -33.49 -5.04 14.22
C ALA A 17 -32.73 -6.01 15.16
N PRO A 18 -32.43 -7.28 14.81
CA PRO A 18 -31.59 -8.15 15.63
C PRO A 18 -30.11 -7.77 15.63
N ALA A 19 -29.62 -7.13 14.57
CA ALA A 19 -28.23 -6.67 14.49
C ALA A 19 -28.00 -5.34 15.22
N GLN A 20 -29.05 -4.56 15.42
CA GLN A 20 -29.03 -3.31 16.19
C GLN A 20 -28.79 -3.55 17.69
N GLN A 21 -29.07 -4.76 18.20
CA GLN A 21 -28.81 -5.15 19.58
C GLN A 21 -27.40 -5.71 19.83
N SER A 22 -26.67 -6.05 18.78
CA SER A 22 -25.34 -6.65 18.87
C SER A 22 -24.20 -5.67 18.63
N VAL A 23 -24.48 -4.38 18.40
CA VAL A 23 -23.51 -3.29 18.38
C VAL A 23 -23.24 -2.87 19.83
N THR A 24 -22.23 -3.29 20.36
CA THR A 24 -21.65 -3.52 21.37
C THR A 24 -21.07 -2.72 22.47
N LYS A 25 -20.17 -2.94 23.07
CA LYS A 25 -19.56 -2.26 24.21
C LYS A 25 -18.75 -1.05 23.75
N ILE A 26 -19.05 0.13 24.31
CA ILE A 26 -18.09 1.23 24.35
C ILE A 26 -17.05 0.83 25.41
N ILE A 27 -15.85 0.56 24.97
CA ILE A 27 -14.70 0.34 25.86
C ILE A 27 -13.98 1.67 25.97
N THR A 28 -13.76 2.15 27.16
CA THR A 28 -12.88 3.28 27.43
C THR A 28 -11.51 2.76 27.81
N GLU A 29 -10.56 2.83 26.90
CA GLU A 29 -9.13 2.70 27.21
C GLU A 29 -8.50 4.08 27.23
N ASN A 30 -7.81 4.38 28.32
CA ASN A 30 -7.11 5.66 28.53
C ASN A 30 -8.00 6.91 28.40
N GLY A 31 -9.29 6.80 28.74
CA GLY A 31 -10.21 7.93 28.74
C GLY A 31 -10.81 8.29 27.37
N GLN A 32 -10.54 7.50 26.33
CA GLN A 32 -11.09 7.69 24.97
C GLN A 32 -12.11 6.60 24.65
N PRO A 33 -13.29 6.93 24.09
CA PRO A 33 -14.26 5.92 23.68
C PRO A 33 -13.84 5.22 22.40
N SER A 34 -13.80 3.89 22.39
CA SER A 34 -13.64 3.07 21.20
C SER A 34 -14.85 2.14 21.02
N LEU A 35 -15.20 1.86 19.76
CA LEU A 35 -16.26 0.92 19.40
C LEU A 35 -15.65 -0.46 19.14
N ALA A 36 -15.93 -1.43 20.01
CA ALA A 36 -15.62 -2.82 19.75
C ALA A 36 -16.84 -3.52 19.15
N LEU A 37 -16.64 -4.30 18.11
CA LEU A 37 -17.66 -5.18 17.53
C LEU A 37 -17.77 -6.45 18.40
N ASP A 38 -19.02 -6.88 18.67
CA ASP A 38 -19.31 -8.12 19.38
C ASP A 38 -18.66 -9.32 18.66
N GLU A 39 -18.07 -10.24 19.43
CA GLU A 39 -17.45 -11.45 18.91
C GLU A 39 -18.41 -12.32 18.08
N GLN A 40 -19.70 -12.31 18.38
CA GLN A 40 -20.70 -13.03 17.58
C GLN A 40 -20.93 -12.38 16.22
N PHE A 41 -20.89 -11.05 16.13
CA PHE A 41 -20.95 -10.34 14.85
C PHE A 41 -19.62 -10.54 14.06
N ALA A 42 -18.51 -10.48 14.74
CA ALA A 42 -17.21 -10.82 14.17
C ALA A 42 -17.14 -12.30 13.74
N ALA A 43 -17.82 -13.22 14.45
CA ALA A 43 -17.93 -14.64 14.05
C ALA A 43 -18.85 -14.87 12.84
N ARG A 44 -19.91 -14.07 12.67
CA ARG A 44 -20.79 -14.10 11.47
C ARG A 44 -20.07 -13.59 10.22
N LEU A 45 -19.19 -12.61 10.36
CA LEU A 45 -18.29 -12.18 9.29
C LEU A 45 -17.22 -13.25 8.96
N ARG A 46 -17.08 -14.29 9.83
CA ARG A 46 -16.09 -15.38 9.65
C ARG A 46 -16.60 -16.57 8.85
N GLY A 47 -17.81 -16.45 8.22
CA GLY A 47 -18.33 -17.51 7.36
C GLY A 47 -18.56 -18.82 8.10
N GLY A 48 -19.46 -18.81 9.04
CA GLY A 48 -19.98 -20.00 9.71
C GLY A 48 -21.50 -19.98 9.66
N GLY A 49 -22.05 -20.55 8.61
CA GLY A 49 -23.37 -21.09 8.38
C GLY A 49 -24.58 -20.41 9.02
N THR A 50 -25.37 -19.83 8.22
CA THR A 50 -26.80 -20.07 7.96
C THR A 50 -27.27 -19.07 6.91
N LYS A 51 -27.83 -19.58 5.83
CA LYS A 51 -28.44 -18.80 4.75
C LYS A 51 -29.48 -17.86 5.33
N GLN A 52 -29.19 -16.55 5.39
CA GLN A 52 -30.20 -15.52 5.57
C GLN A 52 -30.38 -14.79 4.25
N ASN A 53 -31.63 -14.75 3.77
CA ASN A 53 -32.02 -13.97 2.61
C ASN A 53 -31.78 -12.49 2.87
N PHE A 54 -30.79 -11.90 2.19
CA PHE A 54 -30.58 -10.47 2.17
C PHE A 54 -31.44 -9.83 1.07
N PRO A 55 -31.99 -8.62 1.28
CA PRO A 55 -32.80 -7.97 0.27
C PRO A 55 -31.96 -7.57 -0.95
N ALA A 56 -32.56 -7.72 -2.13
CA ALA A 56 -31.96 -7.52 -3.45
C ALA A 56 -31.73 -6.03 -3.84
N THR A 57 -31.33 -5.19 -2.93
CA THR A 57 -30.94 -3.81 -3.24
C THR A 57 -29.42 -3.73 -3.22
N VAL A 58 -28.84 -3.24 -4.33
CA VAL A 58 -27.45 -2.81 -4.37
C VAL A 58 -27.24 -1.89 -3.16
N PRO A 59 -26.37 -2.26 -2.22
CA PRO A 59 -26.15 -1.41 -1.05
C PRO A 59 -25.69 -0.03 -1.49
N ALA A 60 -26.15 1.01 -0.80
CA ALA A 60 -25.71 2.39 -0.97
C ALA A 60 -24.20 2.59 -0.66
N GLU A 61 -23.46 1.54 -0.50
CA GLU A 61 -22.06 1.41 -0.07
C GLU A 61 -21.02 1.85 -1.12
N PHE A 62 -21.46 2.19 -2.33
CA PHE A 62 -20.60 2.98 -3.21
C PHE A 62 -20.39 4.40 -2.70
N SER A 63 -21.09 4.84 -1.68
CA SER A 63 -21.09 6.22 -1.24
C SER A 63 -20.55 6.49 0.16
N ALA A 64 -20.27 5.52 1.00
CA ALA A 64 -19.90 5.83 2.36
C ALA A 64 -18.67 5.05 2.84
N ALA A 65 -17.52 5.73 2.93
CA ALA A 65 -16.68 5.51 4.08
C ALA A 65 -17.56 5.75 5.33
N ALA A 66 -17.51 4.86 6.32
CA ALA A 66 -18.23 5.04 7.58
C ALA A 66 -18.01 6.48 8.07
N PRO A 67 -19.03 7.18 8.56
CA PRO A 67 -18.85 8.51 9.11
C PRO A 67 -17.75 8.43 10.17
N GLY A 68 -16.67 9.20 9.96
CA GLY A 68 -15.54 9.22 10.87
C GLY A 68 -16.02 9.51 12.28
N LEU A 69 -15.39 8.86 13.26
CA LEU A 69 -15.64 9.18 14.67
C LEU A 69 -15.48 10.70 14.88
N PRO A 70 -16.31 11.34 15.72
CA PRO A 70 -16.17 12.75 16.00
C PRO A 70 -14.77 13.02 16.54
N LEU A 71 -14.07 13.94 15.86
CA LEU A 71 -12.70 14.32 16.20
C LEU A 71 -12.65 15.06 17.53
N PRO A 72 -11.58 14.92 18.32
CA PRO A 72 -11.39 15.71 19.53
C PRO A 72 -11.45 17.21 19.25
N ALA A 73 -12.00 17.99 20.18
CA ALA A 73 -12.23 19.43 20.01
C ALA A 73 -10.96 20.29 19.87
N ASP A 74 -9.80 19.71 20.15
CA ASP A 74 -8.47 20.33 20.10
C ASP A 74 -7.70 20.10 18.79
N ALA A 75 -8.29 19.37 17.86
CA ALA A 75 -7.65 19.04 16.59
C ALA A 75 -7.69 20.24 15.62
N ASN A 76 -6.64 21.01 15.61
CA ASN A 76 -6.45 22.20 14.75
C ASN A 76 -5.86 21.87 13.37
N HIS A 77 -6.27 20.75 12.79
CA HIS A 77 -5.71 20.19 11.57
C HIS A 77 -6.55 20.49 10.32
N ALA A 78 -5.92 20.76 9.17
CA ALA A 78 -6.60 20.90 7.89
C ALA A 78 -7.35 19.61 7.49
N ALA A 79 -6.79 18.43 7.78
CA ALA A 79 -7.45 17.14 7.61
C ALA A 79 -8.74 17.00 8.44
N VAL A 80 -8.78 17.66 9.60
CA VAL A 80 -9.95 17.68 10.51
C VAL A 80 -11.04 18.62 10.01
N ARG A 81 -10.69 19.59 9.19
CA ARG A 81 -11.66 20.55 8.62
C ARG A 81 -12.29 20.06 7.33
N GLU A 82 -11.74 19.00 6.75
CA GLU A 82 -12.31 18.41 5.53
C GLU A 82 -13.60 17.66 5.87
N THR A 83 -14.69 17.93 5.12
CA THR A 83 -15.92 17.16 5.28
C THR A 83 -15.74 15.73 4.72
N ALA A 84 -16.57 14.78 5.20
CA ALA A 84 -16.54 13.41 4.70
C ALA A 84 -16.78 13.36 3.17
N GLU A 85 -17.67 14.21 2.65
CA GLU A 85 -17.96 14.30 1.21
C GLU A 85 -16.76 14.84 0.42
N ALA A 86 -16.07 15.85 0.95
CA ALA A 86 -14.86 16.41 0.32
C ALA A 86 -13.75 15.35 0.28
N ARG A 87 -13.53 14.65 1.40
CA ARG A 87 -12.58 13.54 1.48
C ARG A 87 -12.95 12.42 0.49
N ASN A 88 -14.21 12.03 0.43
CA ASN A 88 -14.66 10.98 -0.48
C ASN A 88 -14.40 11.35 -1.94
N ARG A 89 -14.69 12.58 -2.34
CA ARG A 89 -14.36 13.06 -3.71
C ARG A 89 -12.86 13.03 -3.99
N ARG A 90 -12.03 13.44 -3.01
CA ARG A 90 -10.57 13.45 -3.15
C ARG A 90 -9.97 12.05 -3.23
N MET A 91 -10.52 11.09 -2.46
CA MET A 91 -10.05 9.71 -2.41
C MET A 91 -10.60 8.82 -3.54
N GLU A 92 -11.63 9.26 -4.25
CA GLU A 92 -12.36 8.42 -5.21
C GLU A 92 -11.44 7.85 -6.29
N TRP A 93 -10.62 8.70 -6.91
CA TRP A 93 -9.70 8.28 -7.96
C TRP A 93 -8.73 7.18 -7.48
N TRP A 94 -8.25 7.28 -6.25
CA TRP A 94 -7.31 6.34 -5.66
C TRP A 94 -7.99 5.01 -5.34
N ARG A 95 -9.21 5.06 -4.80
CA ARG A 95 -10.03 3.85 -4.58
C ARG A 95 -10.37 3.14 -5.89
N ASP A 96 -10.50 3.88 -6.99
CA ASP A 96 -10.76 3.34 -8.32
C ASP A 96 -9.50 2.82 -9.01
N ALA A 97 -8.33 3.34 -8.66
CA ALA A 97 -7.03 3.01 -9.27
C ALA A 97 -6.55 1.58 -8.98
N LYS A 98 -6.75 1.06 -7.79
CA LYS A 98 -6.45 -0.30 -7.32
C LYS A 98 -4.99 -0.75 -7.39
N PHE A 99 -4.23 -0.36 -8.41
CA PHE A 99 -2.89 -0.86 -8.66
C PHE A 99 -1.92 0.27 -8.97
N GLY A 100 -0.82 0.33 -8.21
CA GLY A 100 0.27 1.28 -8.37
C GLY A 100 1.64 0.60 -8.44
N MET A 101 2.61 1.27 -9.05
CA MET A 101 4.01 0.86 -9.07
C MET A 101 4.82 1.67 -8.06
N PHE A 102 5.59 0.99 -7.22
CA PHE A 102 6.54 1.60 -6.30
C PHE A 102 7.95 1.47 -6.88
N ILE A 103 8.78 2.51 -6.74
CA ILE A 103 10.17 2.49 -7.21
C ILE A 103 11.09 2.90 -6.07
N HIS A 104 11.96 1.97 -5.65
CA HIS A 104 13.06 2.28 -4.75
C HIS A 104 14.33 2.46 -5.56
N TYR A 105 14.78 3.70 -5.69
CA TYR A 105 15.97 4.10 -6.42
C TYR A 105 16.77 5.14 -5.63
N GLY A 106 18.07 4.98 -5.55
CA GLY A 106 18.98 5.83 -4.78
C GLY A 106 20.43 5.37 -4.94
N LEU A 107 21.34 5.88 -4.11
CA LEU A 107 22.75 5.50 -4.15
C LEU A 107 22.97 4.01 -3.92
N TYR A 108 22.13 3.39 -3.06
CA TYR A 108 22.15 1.95 -2.79
C TYR A 108 21.97 1.10 -4.05
N SER A 109 21.32 1.62 -5.09
CA SER A 109 21.18 0.90 -6.37
C SER A 109 22.54 0.68 -7.04
N GLY A 110 23.48 1.62 -6.88
CA GLY A 110 24.84 1.50 -7.38
C GLY A 110 25.66 0.42 -6.66
N LEU A 111 25.41 0.23 -5.38
CA LEU A 111 26.07 -0.79 -4.56
C LEU A 111 25.54 -2.20 -4.84
N ALA A 112 24.32 -2.31 -5.37
CA ALA A 112 23.72 -3.55 -5.84
C ALA A 112 23.74 -4.69 -4.78
N GLY A 113 23.57 -4.35 -3.51
CA GLY A 113 23.52 -5.30 -2.40
C GLY A 113 24.85 -5.72 -1.80
N GLU A 114 25.97 -5.13 -2.24
CA GLU A 114 27.31 -5.49 -1.79
C GLU A 114 28.13 -4.28 -1.40
N TRP A 115 28.88 -4.36 -0.31
CA TRP A 115 29.86 -3.40 0.14
C TRP A 115 31.24 -4.02 0.25
N LYS A 116 32.14 -3.72 -0.70
CA LYS A 116 33.56 -4.19 -0.70
C LYS A 116 33.66 -5.71 -0.47
N GLY A 117 32.89 -6.49 -1.22
CA GLY A 117 32.85 -7.97 -1.12
C GLY A 117 31.98 -8.51 0.03
N ARG A 118 31.34 -7.66 0.84
CA ARG A 118 30.43 -8.07 1.92
C ARG A 118 28.97 -7.89 1.49
N PRO A 119 28.15 -8.95 1.47
CA PRO A 119 26.71 -8.79 1.29
C PRO A 119 26.12 -7.88 2.39
N GLY A 120 25.34 -6.87 2.01
CA GLY A 120 24.85 -5.85 2.94
C GLY A 120 23.38 -5.50 2.83
N GLY A 121 22.62 -6.27 2.07
CA GLY A 121 21.20 -5.97 1.86
C GLY A 121 20.95 -5.14 0.62
N SER A 122 20.09 -4.15 0.68
CA SER A 122 19.75 -3.28 -0.45
C SER A 122 19.69 -1.81 0.01
N GLU A 123 18.51 -1.22 0.14
CA GLU A 123 18.32 0.17 0.60
C GLU A 123 18.81 0.44 2.03
N TRP A 124 18.98 -0.61 2.83
CA TRP A 124 19.52 -0.56 4.19
C TRP A 124 21.05 -0.85 4.25
N ILE A 125 21.72 -0.93 3.11
CA ILE A 125 23.12 -1.39 3.05
C ILE A 125 24.03 -0.56 3.93
N GLN A 126 23.92 0.76 3.94
CA GLN A 126 24.74 1.64 4.78
C GLN A 126 24.70 1.21 6.26
N LYS A 127 23.48 0.93 6.79
CA LYS A 127 23.29 0.47 8.16
C LYS A 127 23.84 -0.95 8.36
N ASN A 128 23.51 -1.85 7.44
CA ASN A 128 23.80 -3.28 7.61
C ASN A 128 25.30 -3.59 7.57
N VAL A 129 26.08 -2.81 6.80
CA VAL A 129 27.54 -2.97 6.74
C VAL A 129 28.27 -2.06 7.71
N GLU A 130 27.52 -1.24 8.46
CA GLU A 130 28.04 -0.36 9.51
C GLU A 130 29.10 0.62 9.00
N VAL A 131 28.81 1.30 7.90
CA VAL A 131 29.68 2.31 7.31
C VAL A 131 29.25 3.71 7.71
N ASP A 132 30.22 4.55 8.04
CA ASP A 132 29.96 5.95 8.35
C ASP A 132 29.44 6.72 7.13
N THR A 133 28.73 7.80 7.40
CA THR A 133 28.03 8.60 6.39
C THR A 133 28.94 9.18 5.32
N ASP A 134 30.12 9.70 5.72
CA ASP A 134 31.01 10.37 4.78
C ASP A 134 31.69 9.33 3.87
N THR A 135 32.10 8.20 4.43
CA THR A 135 32.64 7.07 3.66
C THR A 135 31.60 6.48 2.73
N TYR A 136 30.34 6.32 3.21
CA TYR A 136 29.25 5.85 2.36
C TYR A 136 29.02 6.77 1.17
N ALA A 137 28.90 8.08 1.41
CA ALA A 137 28.71 9.06 0.36
C ALA A 137 29.85 9.05 -0.66
N ALA A 138 31.11 9.05 -0.19
CA ALA A 138 32.28 9.05 -1.05
C ALA A 138 32.38 7.83 -1.97
N GLU A 139 31.94 6.65 -1.50
CA GLU A 139 32.02 5.40 -2.26
C GLU A 139 30.75 5.17 -3.15
N ALA A 140 29.57 5.61 -2.68
CA ALA A 140 28.32 5.34 -3.38
C ALA A 140 27.98 6.37 -4.47
N LEU A 141 28.31 7.66 -4.27
CA LEU A 141 28.07 8.72 -5.26
C LEU A 141 28.66 8.41 -6.65
N PRO A 142 29.93 7.95 -6.78
CA PRO A 142 30.50 7.61 -8.09
C PRO A 142 29.79 6.47 -8.83
N LEU A 143 29.03 5.65 -8.11
CA LEU A 143 28.27 4.52 -8.67
C LEU A 143 26.87 4.92 -9.11
N PHE A 144 26.38 6.09 -8.74
CA PHE A 144 25.09 6.61 -9.18
C PHE A 144 25.20 7.14 -10.61
N LYS A 145 24.71 6.38 -11.58
CA LYS A 145 24.88 6.66 -13.02
C LYS A 145 23.57 6.53 -13.78
N PRO A 146 22.56 7.35 -13.48
CA PRO A 146 21.27 7.29 -14.15
C PRO A 146 21.44 7.59 -15.65
N ARG A 147 20.99 6.66 -16.50
CA ARG A 147 21.00 6.86 -17.95
C ARG A 147 19.84 7.77 -18.41
N GLU A 148 20.00 8.37 -19.57
CA GLU A 148 18.91 9.13 -20.19
C GLU A 148 17.69 8.25 -20.47
N GLY A 149 16.48 8.83 -20.37
CA GLY A 149 15.23 8.15 -20.69
C GLY A 149 14.70 7.18 -19.62
N LEU A 150 15.43 6.96 -18.53
CA LEU A 150 15.06 5.99 -17.50
C LEU A 150 13.64 6.21 -16.94
N THR A 151 13.23 7.46 -16.70
CA THR A 151 11.92 7.79 -16.14
C THR A 151 10.78 7.54 -17.12
N GLU A 152 11.05 7.72 -18.42
CA GLU A 152 10.11 7.36 -19.48
C GLU A 152 9.85 5.85 -19.53
N GLU A 153 10.90 5.06 -19.39
CA GLU A 153 10.77 3.60 -19.37
C GLU A 153 10.04 3.11 -18.11
N TRP A 154 10.27 3.74 -16.96
CA TRP A 154 9.51 3.44 -15.75
C TRP A 154 8.01 3.74 -15.93
N ALA A 155 7.70 4.92 -16.48
CA ALA A 155 6.31 5.30 -16.74
C ALA A 155 5.66 4.40 -17.83
N GLN A 156 6.42 3.99 -18.84
CA GLN A 156 5.94 3.02 -19.84
C GLN A 156 5.68 1.66 -19.21
N LEU A 157 6.62 1.13 -18.40
CA LEU A 157 6.43 -0.15 -17.73
C LEU A 157 5.20 -0.14 -16.81
N ALA A 158 4.98 0.96 -16.08
CA ALA A 158 3.79 1.11 -15.23
C ALA A 158 2.50 1.04 -16.05
N ARG A 159 2.45 1.70 -17.22
CA ARG A 159 1.31 1.62 -18.14
C ARG A 159 1.13 0.22 -18.70
N ASP A 160 2.21 -0.42 -19.14
CA ASP A 160 2.19 -1.78 -19.68
C ASP A 160 1.74 -2.80 -18.63
N ALA A 161 2.04 -2.53 -17.34
CA ALA A 161 1.60 -3.33 -16.21
C ALA A 161 0.13 -3.05 -15.78
N GLY A 162 -0.50 -2.00 -16.29
CA GLY A 162 -1.85 -1.57 -15.89
C GLY A 162 -1.89 -0.69 -14.65
N CYS A 163 -0.75 -0.22 -14.14
CA CYS A 163 -0.72 0.69 -12.99
C CYS A 163 -1.37 2.04 -13.33
N GLN A 164 -2.04 2.62 -12.36
CA GLN A 164 -2.72 3.92 -12.49
C GLN A 164 -1.90 5.06 -11.85
N TYR A 165 -0.96 4.74 -11.01
CA TYR A 165 -0.06 5.67 -10.33
C TYR A 165 1.31 5.04 -10.10
N ILE A 166 2.30 5.90 -9.89
CA ILE A 166 3.64 5.50 -9.47
C ILE A 166 3.99 6.27 -8.20
N VAL A 167 4.74 5.64 -7.30
CA VAL A 167 5.39 6.28 -6.15
C VAL A 167 6.90 6.07 -6.28
N LEU A 168 7.67 7.15 -6.34
CA LEU A 168 9.14 7.11 -6.43
C LEU A 168 9.75 7.65 -5.13
N THR A 169 10.83 7.03 -4.67
CA THR A 169 11.65 7.57 -3.57
C THR A 169 12.25 8.91 -3.97
N SER A 170 11.75 10.02 -3.42
CA SER A 170 12.38 11.33 -3.59
C SER A 170 13.64 11.48 -2.73
N LYS A 171 13.64 10.85 -1.55
CA LYS A 171 14.75 10.67 -0.62
C LYS A 171 14.48 9.43 0.22
N HIS A 172 15.41 8.47 0.27
CA HIS A 172 15.40 7.35 1.20
C HIS A 172 16.20 7.66 2.47
N HIS A 173 16.33 6.72 3.39
CA HIS A 173 17.00 6.89 4.70
C HIS A 173 18.47 7.35 4.59
N GLU A 174 19.14 7.02 3.50
CA GLU A 174 20.52 7.46 3.22
C GLU A 174 20.67 8.98 3.03
N GLY A 175 19.55 9.72 2.91
CA GLY A 175 19.53 11.17 2.83
C GLY A 175 19.75 11.76 1.44
N PHE A 176 20.05 10.94 0.42
CA PHE A 176 20.29 11.41 -0.94
C PHE A 176 18.99 11.80 -1.64
N GLY A 177 18.92 13.06 -2.10
CA GLY A 177 17.77 13.60 -2.82
C GLY A 177 17.81 13.29 -4.31
N LEU A 178 16.76 12.69 -4.89
CA LEU A 178 16.65 12.49 -6.34
C LEU A 178 16.18 13.76 -7.09
N PHE A 179 16.12 14.91 -6.45
CA PHE A 179 15.65 16.19 -6.97
C PHE A 179 16.68 17.29 -6.79
N ASP A 180 16.55 18.36 -7.56
CA ASP A 180 17.37 19.56 -7.45
C ASP A 180 16.97 20.35 -6.20
N SER A 181 17.65 20.14 -5.07
CA SER A 181 17.35 20.79 -3.80
C SER A 181 18.18 22.07 -3.58
N ALA A 182 17.54 23.15 -3.17
CA ALA A 182 18.25 24.35 -2.74
C ALA A 182 18.78 24.25 -1.30
N LEU A 183 18.56 23.13 -0.61
CA LEU A 183 18.84 22.95 0.82
C LEU A 183 20.06 22.07 1.10
N THR A 184 20.56 21.36 0.10
CA THR A 184 21.69 20.44 0.23
C THR A 184 22.33 20.18 -1.13
N ASP A 185 23.64 19.90 -1.13
CA ASP A 185 24.38 19.41 -2.31
C ASP A 185 24.41 17.87 -2.36
N TYR A 186 23.78 17.19 -1.40
CA TYR A 186 23.68 15.73 -1.39
C TYR A 186 22.44 15.29 -2.18
N ASP A 187 22.48 15.58 -3.48
CA ASP A 187 21.35 15.36 -4.39
C ASP A 187 21.80 14.97 -5.82
N ALA A 188 20.85 14.54 -6.63
CA ALA A 188 21.09 14.12 -8.01
C ALA A 188 21.55 15.28 -8.91
N LYS A 189 21.09 16.50 -8.64
CA LYS A 189 21.51 17.68 -9.42
C LYS A 189 23.00 17.96 -9.21
N SER A 190 23.45 17.94 -7.99
CA SER A 190 24.87 18.14 -7.64
C SER A 190 25.75 16.98 -8.10
N ALA A 191 25.26 15.74 -7.95
CA ALA A 191 26.03 14.53 -8.27
C ALA A 191 26.18 14.27 -9.77
N VAL A 192 25.12 14.44 -10.56
CA VAL A 192 25.06 14.05 -11.98
C VAL A 192 24.43 15.10 -12.90
N ASN A 193 24.23 16.31 -12.40
CA ASN A 193 23.60 17.44 -13.10
C ASN A 193 22.19 17.13 -13.64
N ARG A 194 21.39 16.29 -12.94
CA ARG A 194 20.03 15.93 -13.34
C ARG A 194 19.05 16.07 -12.20
N ASP A 195 17.83 16.46 -12.52
CA ASP A 195 16.68 16.46 -11.62
C ASP A 195 15.78 15.27 -11.98
N ILE A 196 16.04 14.13 -11.35
CA ILE A 196 15.34 12.87 -11.63
C ILE A 196 13.86 12.98 -11.28
N ILE A 197 13.50 13.72 -10.23
CA ILE A 197 12.09 13.92 -9.86
C ILE A 197 11.35 14.75 -10.90
N ARG A 198 11.98 15.78 -11.49
CA ARG A 198 11.39 16.54 -12.59
C ARG A 198 11.10 15.63 -13.79
N GLU A 199 12.12 14.90 -14.23
CA GLU A 199 12.01 13.97 -15.35
C GLU A 199 10.92 12.91 -15.11
N TYR A 200 10.85 12.37 -13.89
CA TYR A 200 9.84 11.38 -13.48
C TYR A 200 8.42 11.95 -13.51
N VAL A 201 8.22 13.12 -12.90
CA VAL A 201 6.91 13.79 -12.88
C VAL A 201 6.40 14.06 -14.27
N ASP A 202 7.29 14.57 -15.16
CA ASP A 202 6.93 14.87 -16.53
C ASP A 202 6.61 13.59 -17.34
N SER A 203 7.36 12.52 -17.12
CA SER A 203 7.11 11.21 -17.76
C SER A 203 5.77 10.61 -17.34
N CYS A 204 5.45 10.65 -16.04
CA CYS A 204 4.16 10.19 -15.52
C CYS A 204 2.99 10.98 -16.14
N ARG A 205 3.10 12.32 -16.18
CA ARG A 205 2.05 13.19 -16.73
C ARG A 205 1.80 12.94 -18.22
N ARG A 206 2.87 12.80 -19.01
CA ARG A 206 2.72 12.47 -20.43
C ARG A 206 1.96 11.17 -20.66
N ARG A 207 2.02 10.24 -19.71
CA ARG A 207 1.35 8.94 -19.82
C ARG A 207 0.03 8.85 -19.03
N GLY A 208 -0.44 9.96 -18.48
CA GLY A 208 -1.69 9.99 -17.70
C GLY A 208 -1.64 9.19 -16.39
N LEU A 209 -0.44 9.02 -15.82
CA LEU A 209 -0.24 8.39 -14.53
C LEU A 209 -0.30 9.43 -13.41
N LYS A 210 -0.89 9.05 -12.28
CA LYS A 210 -0.85 9.83 -11.05
C LYS A 210 0.54 9.75 -10.42
N VAL A 211 0.98 10.87 -9.83
CA VAL A 211 2.34 11.07 -9.33
C VAL A 211 2.39 10.96 -7.82
N GLY A 212 3.15 10.00 -7.31
CA GLY A 212 3.45 9.85 -5.90
C GLY A 212 4.93 10.06 -5.59
N LEU A 213 5.21 10.64 -4.43
CA LEU A 213 6.55 10.76 -3.89
C LEU A 213 6.62 10.07 -2.53
N TYR A 214 7.52 9.09 -2.42
CA TYR A 214 7.96 8.58 -1.13
C TYR A 214 9.00 9.55 -0.56
N HIS A 215 8.90 9.85 0.73
CA HIS A 215 9.89 10.68 1.43
C HIS A 215 10.15 10.12 2.82
N SER A 216 11.37 9.65 3.04
CA SER A 216 11.81 9.22 4.38
C SER A 216 11.84 10.39 5.33
N VAL A 217 11.23 10.22 6.52
CA VAL A 217 11.33 11.25 7.57
C VAL A 217 12.64 11.16 8.34
N ILE A 218 13.33 10.01 8.29
CA ILE A 218 14.69 9.88 8.82
C ILE A 218 15.72 10.23 7.76
N ASP A 219 16.94 10.58 8.20
CA ASP A 219 18.03 11.00 7.33
C ASP A 219 19.36 10.69 7.99
N TRP A 220 20.01 9.65 7.51
CA TRP A 220 21.31 9.24 8.08
C TRP A 220 22.44 10.20 7.73
N HIS A 221 22.29 11.00 6.68
CA HIS A 221 23.31 11.92 6.21
C HIS A 221 23.24 13.28 6.91
N HIS A 222 22.05 13.80 7.23
CA HIS A 222 21.90 15.16 7.73
C HIS A 222 22.54 15.35 9.11
N PRO A 223 23.43 16.33 9.31
CA PRO A 223 24.20 16.48 10.55
C PRO A 223 23.36 16.77 11.80
N SER A 224 22.21 17.41 11.63
CA SER A 224 21.30 17.70 12.75
C SER A 224 20.30 16.56 13.05
N TYR A 225 20.21 15.53 12.20
CA TYR A 225 19.34 14.38 12.49
C TYR A 225 19.87 13.63 13.71
N ASP A 226 19.02 13.52 14.74
CA ASP A 226 19.40 12.85 15.99
C ASP A 226 19.01 11.38 15.96
N ASN A 227 19.93 10.53 15.53
CA ASN A 227 19.78 9.10 15.50
C ASN A 227 19.90 8.42 16.88
N THR A 228 20.21 9.17 17.94
CA THR A 228 20.26 8.64 19.31
C THR A 228 18.89 8.56 19.97
N ILE A 229 17.92 9.34 19.49
CA ILE A 229 16.57 9.38 20.05
C ILE A 229 15.78 8.11 19.73
N CYS A 230 16.15 7.39 18.68
CA CYS A 230 15.53 6.12 18.29
C CYS A 230 16.61 5.08 17.92
N PRO A 231 17.36 4.56 18.92
CA PRO A 231 18.49 3.66 18.68
C PRO A 231 18.12 2.37 17.95
N ASP A 232 16.93 1.83 18.21
CA ASP A 232 16.48 0.58 17.61
C ASP A 232 16.17 0.69 16.10
N LEU A 233 15.98 1.92 15.62
CA LEU A 233 15.53 2.17 14.25
C LEU A 233 16.62 2.66 13.31
N CYS A 234 17.62 3.33 13.82
CA CYS A 234 18.58 4.02 12.98
C CYS A 234 19.94 3.34 12.98
N TYR A 235 20.48 3.12 14.16
CA TYR A 235 21.72 2.38 14.38
C TYR A 235 21.68 1.80 15.80
N PRO A 236 22.20 0.59 16.06
CA PRO A 236 22.28 0.05 17.40
C PRO A 236 22.96 1.03 18.36
N ALA A 237 22.52 1.01 19.61
CA ALA A 237 23.11 1.82 20.66
C ALA A 237 24.63 1.59 20.70
N GLY A 238 25.42 2.64 20.55
CA GLY A 238 26.88 2.56 20.45
C GLY A 238 27.43 2.80 19.04
N GLN A 239 26.61 2.75 17.99
CA GLN A 239 27.03 3.03 16.61
C GLN A 239 26.92 4.51 16.22
N ALA A 240 26.70 5.42 17.18
CA ALA A 240 26.98 6.84 16.99
C ALA A 240 28.44 7.09 16.49
N ALA A 241 29.30 6.08 16.63
CA ALA A 241 30.61 6.02 16.03
C ALA A 241 30.63 5.97 14.51
N MET A 242 29.56 5.50 13.88
CA MET A 242 29.48 5.35 12.42
C MET A 242 29.27 6.66 11.68
N LEU A 243 28.77 7.65 12.39
CA LEU A 243 28.80 9.00 11.87
C LEU A 243 30.16 9.57 12.26
N ASN A 244 31.05 9.88 11.36
CA ASN A 244 32.33 10.63 11.60
C ASN A 244 32.08 11.97 12.30
N ARG A 245 30.90 12.19 12.83
CA ARG A 245 30.34 13.40 13.39
C ARG A 245 30.06 13.29 14.88
N LYS A 246 30.87 12.49 15.61
CA LYS A 246 30.71 12.26 17.06
C LYS A 246 30.64 13.53 17.91
N ASN A 247 31.24 14.60 17.44
CA ASN A 247 31.38 15.86 18.18
C ASN A 247 30.45 16.97 17.69
N ILE A 248 29.52 16.67 16.74
CA ILE A 248 28.57 17.66 16.28
C ILE A 248 27.33 17.58 17.17
N PRO A 249 26.96 18.68 17.84
CA PRO A 249 25.70 18.73 18.57
C PRO A 249 24.52 18.43 17.66
N ARG A 250 23.66 17.50 18.04
CA ARG A 250 22.45 17.21 17.28
C ARG A 250 21.38 18.21 17.62
N ASP A 251 20.79 18.83 16.61
CA ASP A 251 19.67 19.75 16.74
C ASP A 251 18.47 19.22 15.96
N HIS A 252 17.67 18.39 16.60
CA HIS A 252 16.50 17.78 15.95
C HIS A 252 15.50 18.82 15.49
N ALA A 253 15.38 19.98 16.17
CA ALA A 253 14.51 21.06 15.74
C ALA A 253 15.00 21.72 14.43
N ALA A 254 16.31 21.83 14.25
CA ALA A 254 16.89 22.24 12.97
C ALA A 254 16.62 21.20 11.87
N TYR A 255 16.74 19.90 12.18
CA TYR A 255 16.37 18.86 11.25
C TYR A 255 14.88 18.88 10.86
N GLN A 256 13.97 19.06 11.81
CA GLN A 256 12.53 19.22 11.51
C GLN A 256 12.28 20.37 10.54
N LYS A 257 12.95 21.51 10.70
CA LYS A 257 12.86 22.65 9.77
C LYS A 257 13.37 22.28 8.37
N TYR A 258 14.50 21.57 8.29
CA TYR A 258 15.05 21.07 7.04
C TYR A 258 14.09 20.11 6.34
N LEU A 259 13.56 19.11 7.04
CA LEU A 259 12.57 18.17 6.51
C LEU A 259 11.35 18.89 5.93
N HIS A 260 10.78 19.84 6.69
CA HIS A 260 9.63 20.64 6.23
C HIS A 260 9.96 21.48 5.00
N ALA A 261 11.16 22.07 4.94
CA ALA A 261 11.61 22.84 3.81
C ALA A 261 11.80 21.99 2.55
N GLN A 262 12.41 20.80 2.66
CA GLN A 262 12.52 19.84 1.54
C GLN A 262 11.15 19.43 1.00
N VAL A 263 10.23 19.08 1.89
CA VAL A 263 8.87 18.70 1.49
C VAL A 263 8.16 19.89 0.81
N ARG A 264 8.35 21.10 1.31
CA ARG A 264 7.81 22.31 0.66
C ARG A 264 8.38 22.49 -0.74
N GLU A 265 9.69 22.30 -0.95
CA GLU A 265 10.29 22.31 -2.28
C GLU A 265 9.62 21.30 -3.22
N LEU A 266 9.48 20.04 -2.77
CA LEU A 266 8.84 18.99 -3.55
C LEU A 266 7.40 19.37 -3.93
N MET A 267 6.61 19.81 -2.97
CA MET A 267 5.21 20.15 -3.18
C MET A 267 4.99 21.39 -4.06
N THR A 268 5.94 22.33 -4.08
CA THR A 268 5.82 23.57 -4.87
C THR A 268 6.44 23.45 -6.25
N ARG A 269 7.66 22.89 -6.33
CA ARG A 269 8.40 22.85 -7.59
C ARG A 269 7.87 21.79 -8.56
N TYR A 270 7.29 20.71 -8.06
CA TYR A 270 6.82 19.58 -8.89
C TYR A 270 5.29 19.42 -8.92
N ALA A 271 4.57 20.42 -8.41
CA ALA A 271 3.11 20.42 -8.35
C ALA A 271 2.41 20.13 -9.69
N PRO A 272 1.23 19.51 -9.68
CA PRO A 272 0.60 18.87 -8.55
C PRO A 272 1.20 17.49 -8.26
N ILE A 273 1.35 17.13 -6.98
CA ILE A 273 1.72 15.80 -6.52
C ILE A 273 0.46 15.13 -5.98
N ASP A 274 0.12 13.95 -6.48
CA ASP A 274 -1.12 13.27 -6.11
C ASP A 274 -1.00 12.50 -4.79
N ILE A 275 0.19 11.94 -4.49
CA ILE A 275 0.45 11.14 -3.29
C ILE A 275 1.73 11.60 -2.61
N MET A 276 1.66 11.85 -1.29
CA MET A 276 2.84 11.90 -0.41
C MET A 276 2.87 10.64 0.44
N TRP A 277 3.89 9.82 0.22
CA TRP A 277 4.10 8.56 0.89
C TRP A 277 5.22 8.71 1.92
N TRP A 278 4.84 8.88 3.19
CA TRP A 278 5.77 9.01 4.32
C TRP A 278 6.33 7.66 4.72
N ASP A 279 7.52 7.66 5.29
CA ASP A 279 8.07 6.43 5.85
C ASP A 279 8.95 6.68 7.07
N TYR A 280 8.92 5.71 7.98
CA TYR A 280 9.83 5.51 9.08
C TYR A 280 9.63 6.46 10.26
N SER A 281 8.40 6.62 10.73
CA SER A 281 8.06 7.30 11.97
C SER A 281 7.74 6.26 13.04
N GLN A 282 8.56 6.18 14.09
CA GLN A 282 8.41 5.15 15.13
C GLN A 282 8.84 5.62 16.53
N GLY A 283 8.24 5.02 17.56
CA GLY A 283 8.65 5.14 18.94
C GLY A 283 8.67 6.58 19.48
N ALA A 284 9.79 7.01 20.03
CA ALA A 284 9.95 8.37 20.57
C ALA A 284 9.94 9.47 19.51
N MET A 285 10.08 9.09 18.23
CA MET A 285 10.14 9.97 17.04
C MET A 285 8.89 9.81 16.17
N GLU A 286 7.71 9.77 16.77
CA GLU A 286 6.44 9.70 16.07
C GLU A 286 5.73 11.04 15.99
N GLY A 287 4.99 11.23 14.91
CA GLY A 287 3.95 12.24 14.79
C GLY A 287 4.37 13.67 15.12
N ALA A 288 3.62 14.29 16.00
CA ALA A 288 3.83 15.68 16.38
C ALA A 288 5.18 15.92 17.05
N LYS A 289 5.61 15.01 17.93
CA LYS A 289 6.88 15.12 18.66
C LYS A 289 8.08 14.91 17.71
N GLY A 290 8.05 13.86 16.91
CA GLY A 290 9.16 13.50 16.03
C GLY A 290 9.33 14.47 14.88
N TRP A 291 8.23 14.81 14.20
CA TRP A 291 8.28 15.45 12.88
C TRP A 291 7.48 16.73 12.78
N LYS A 292 6.83 17.20 13.86
CA LYS A 292 5.78 18.23 13.79
C LYS A 292 4.77 17.88 12.68
N ALA A 293 4.31 16.63 12.74
CA ALA A 293 3.48 16.05 11.70
C ALA A 293 2.21 16.86 11.38
N PRO A 294 1.49 17.41 12.37
CA PRO A 294 0.37 18.30 12.12
C PRO A 294 0.71 19.44 11.16
N GLU A 295 1.75 20.18 11.48
CA GLU A 295 2.18 21.35 10.71
C GLU A 295 2.70 20.94 9.32
N LEU A 296 3.38 19.78 9.23
CA LEU A 296 3.86 19.24 7.96
C LEU A 296 2.71 18.86 7.04
N MET A 297 1.72 18.13 7.55
CA MET A 297 0.54 17.73 6.78
C MET A 297 -0.31 18.92 6.37
N ASP A 298 -0.51 19.89 7.26
CA ASP A 298 -1.23 21.12 6.96
C ASP A 298 -0.54 21.92 5.86
N MET A 299 0.78 22.02 5.91
CA MET A 299 1.57 22.68 4.88
C MET A 299 1.41 21.96 3.52
N VAL A 300 1.55 20.65 3.48
CA VAL A 300 1.37 19.84 2.26
C VAL A 300 -0.02 20.01 1.68
N ARG A 301 -1.06 19.94 2.53
CA ARG A 301 -2.46 20.07 2.11
C ARG A 301 -2.80 21.50 1.67
N SER A 302 -2.18 22.52 2.27
CA SER A 302 -2.39 23.90 1.87
C SER A 302 -1.81 24.22 0.48
N ILE A 303 -0.69 23.59 0.12
CA ILE A 303 -0.08 23.75 -1.20
C ILE A 303 -0.84 22.95 -2.26
N ASN A 304 -1.24 21.70 -1.93
CA ASN A 304 -2.01 20.84 -2.81
C ASN A 304 -3.20 20.23 -2.06
N PRO A 305 -4.39 20.84 -2.13
CA PRO A 305 -5.59 20.30 -1.47
C PRO A 305 -6.02 18.92 -1.94
N GLY A 306 -5.62 18.52 -3.15
CA GLY A 306 -5.96 17.22 -3.73
C GLY A 306 -5.04 16.07 -3.32
N VAL A 307 -3.92 16.34 -2.64
CA VAL A 307 -2.94 15.32 -2.26
C VAL A 307 -3.53 14.31 -1.28
N ILE A 308 -3.17 13.05 -1.45
CA ILE A 308 -3.44 12.02 -0.43
C ILE A 308 -2.14 11.64 0.27
N MET A 309 -2.24 11.23 1.53
CA MET A 309 -1.10 10.91 2.39
C MET A 309 -1.36 9.61 3.14
N ASN A 310 -0.35 8.75 3.23
CA ASN A 310 -0.44 7.56 4.06
C ASN A 310 -0.30 7.90 5.56
N ASN A 311 -0.48 6.90 6.42
CA ASN A 311 -0.44 7.07 7.88
C ASN A 311 0.98 7.10 8.48
N ARG A 312 2.03 6.83 7.72
CA ARG A 312 3.38 6.54 8.26
C ARG A 312 4.13 7.75 8.80
N LEU A 313 3.54 8.93 8.78
CA LEU A 313 4.08 10.10 9.47
C LEU A 313 3.84 10.05 10.98
N TYR A 314 2.77 9.34 11.41
CA TYR A 314 2.39 9.21 12.82
C TYR A 314 2.76 7.87 13.45
N ALA A 315 2.56 6.77 12.75
CA ALA A 315 2.84 5.47 13.31
C ALA A 315 3.17 4.45 12.21
N TYR A 316 4.35 3.90 12.28
CA TYR A 316 4.67 2.68 11.53
C TYR A 316 4.09 1.45 12.25
N SER A 317 4.18 1.44 13.58
CA SER A 317 3.75 0.34 14.45
C SER A 317 2.28 0.39 14.84
N GLY A 318 1.57 1.48 14.56
CA GLY A 318 0.14 1.66 14.93
C GLY A 318 -0.82 0.71 14.24
N LEU A 319 -0.33 -0.12 13.35
CA LEU A 319 -1.01 -1.31 12.84
C LEU A 319 -0.65 -2.51 13.71
N ASN A 320 -0.84 -2.42 15.03
CA ASN A 320 -0.98 -3.62 15.81
C ASN A 320 -2.06 -4.47 15.14
N LYS A 321 -1.71 -5.72 14.85
CA LYS A 321 -2.52 -6.71 14.14
C LYS A 321 -3.97 -6.83 14.66
N ASP A 322 -4.23 -6.29 15.82
CA ASP A 322 -5.49 -6.37 16.56
C ASP A 322 -6.26 -5.04 16.61
N GLN A 323 -5.67 -3.91 16.22
CA GLN A 323 -6.36 -2.62 16.11
C GLN A 323 -6.90 -2.38 14.70
N ALA A 324 -7.50 -3.43 14.13
CA ALA A 324 -8.24 -3.33 12.91
C ALA A 324 -9.38 -2.30 13.06
N GLY A 325 -9.27 -1.17 12.38
CA GLY A 325 -10.43 -0.39 12.08
C GLY A 325 -10.52 1.06 12.55
N THR A 326 -9.49 1.65 13.14
CA THR A 326 -9.53 3.10 13.41
C THR A 326 -8.32 3.80 12.82
N LEU A 327 -8.43 4.22 11.56
CA LEU A 327 -7.56 5.26 11.05
C LEU A 327 -7.99 6.58 11.70
N ASP A 328 -7.14 7.12 12.56
CA ASP A 328 -7.27 8.53 12.93
C ASP A 328 -6.93 9.36 11.69
N LEU A 329 -7.91 10.05 11.12
CA LEU A 329 -7.74 10.90 9.92
C LEU A 329 -6.69 12.00 10.11
N ARG A 330 -6.29 12.27 11.35
CA ARG A 330 -5.13 13.12 11.66
C ARG A 330 -3.81 12.49 11.25
N CYS A 331 -3.77 11.16 11.15
CA CYS A 331 -2.55 10.42 10.83
C CYS A 331 -2.32 10.24 9.33
N GLY A 332 -3.36 10.37 8.52
CA GLY A 332 -3.29 10.18 7.06
C GLY A 332 -4.63 9.82 6.46
N ASP A 333 -4.64 9.56 5.16
CA ASP A 333 -5.84 9.24 4.40
C ASP A 333 -6.06 7.72 4.29
N TYR A 334 -5.00 6.93 4.38
CA TYR A 334 -5.04 5.48 4.27
C TYR A 334 -3.89 4.83 5.04
N ILE A 335 -4.07 3.57 5.39
CA ILE A 335 -3.07 2.76 6.10
C ILE A 335 -2.31 1.87 5.12
N THR A 336 -1.07 1.50 5.48
CA THR A 336 -0.14 0.80 4.59
C THR A 336 0.41 -0.48 5.23
N PRO A 337 -0.35 -1.60 5.23
CA PRO A 337 0.22 -2.89 5.58
C PRO A 337 1.39 -3.23 4.65
N GLU A 338 2.52 -3.62 5.23
CA GLU A 338 3.73 -3.91 4.49
C GLU A 338 3.99 -5.41 4.41
N ARG A 339 4.17 -5.92 3.17
CA ARG A 339 4.44 -7.34 2.87
C ARG A 339 3.35 -8.32 3.30
N PHE A 340 2.17 -7.83 3.69
CA PHE A 340 1.02 -8.69 3.97
C PHE A 340 -0.28 -8.04 3.51
N ILE A 341 -1.30 -8.86 3.30
CA ILE A 341 -2.67 -8.42 3.04
C ILE A 341 -3.51 -8.78 4.27
N PRO A 342 -4.25 -7.83 4.83
CA PRO A 342 -5.09 -8.09 5.99
C PRO A 342 -6.10 -9.21 5.69
N ARG A 343 -6.26 -10.16 6.61
CA ARG A 343 -7.11 -11.34 6.39
C ARG A 343 -8.54 -10.98 5.94
N ARG A 344 -9.08 -9.87 6.45
CA ARG A 344 -10.45 -9.39 6.14
C ARG A 344 -10.49 -7.99 5.56
N GLY A 345 -9.35 -7.47 5.10
CA GLY A 345 -9.22 -6.04 4.86
C GLY A 345 -9.38 -5.24 6.16
N TYR A 346 -9.65 -3.95 6.01
CA TYR A 346 -9.98 -3.04 7.12
C TYR A 346 -11.32 -2.38 6.81
N PRO A 347 -12.44 -2.94 7.30
CA PRO A 347 -13.78 -2.41 7.01
C PRO A 347 -13.89 -0.93 7.39
N GLY A 348 -14.32 -0.08 6.44
CA GLY A 348 -14.49 1.36 6.66
C GLY A 348 -13.20 2.18 6.65
N VAL A 349 -12.04 1.57 6.40
CA VAL A 349 -10.74 2.25 6.31
C VAL A 349 -10.12 2.02 4.95
N ASP A 350 -9.64 3.09 4.32
CA ASP A 350 -8.85 3.00 3.09
C ASP A 350 -7.46 2.40 3.40
N TRP A 351 -6.99 1.45 2.59
CA TRP A 351 -5.70 0.81 2.81
C TRP A 351 -5.02 0.39 1.50
N GLU A 352 -3.70 0.31 1.56
CA GLU A 352 -2.84 -0.06 0.44
C GLU A 352 -1.75 -1.01 0.92
N SER A 353 -1.76 -2.26 0.46
CA SER A 353 -0.65 -3.16 0.76
C SER A 353 0.54 -2.82 -0.14
N CYS A 354 1.68 -2.52 0.46
CA CYS A 354 2.93 -2.36 -0.28
C CYS A 354 3.75 -3.65 -0.23
N MET A 355 4.12 -4.13 -1.43
CA MET A 355 4.85 -5.39 -1.63
C MET A 355 5.96 -5.23 -2.65
N THR A 356 6.81 -6.24 -2.77
CA THR A 356 7.92 -6.27 -3.74
C THR A 356 7.73 -7.38 -4.76
N VAL A 357 8.14 -7.14 -6.02
CA VAL A 357 8.21 -8.19 -7.05
C VAL A 357 9.30 -9.20 -6.70
N SER A 358 10.43 -8.73 -6.18
CA SER A 358 11.52 -9.56 -5.62
C SER A 358 11.44 -9.60 -4.08
N ASP A 359 12.50 -10.03 -3.38
CA ASP A 359 12.51 -10.03 -1.91
C ASP A 359 12.99 -8.71 -1.31
N LYS A 360 13.56 -7.81 -2.10
CA LYS A 360 14.18 -6.57 -1.63
C LYS A 360 13.47 -5.34 -2.18
N TRP A 361 13.50 -4.23 -1.42
CA TRP A 361 12.98 -2.95 -1.87
C TRP A 361 13.93 -2.30 -2.89
N GLY A 362 15.17 -2.05 -2.53
CA GLY A 362 16.22 -1.58 -3.43
C GLY A 362 16.86 -2.71 -4.23
N TYR A 363 17.56 -2.37 -5.31
CA TYR A 363 18.24 -3.35 -6.15
C TYR A 363 19.31 -4.14 -5.37
N ASN A 364 19.28 -5.47 -5.57
CA ASN A 364 20.28 -6.39 -5.04
C ASN A 364 20.57 -7.46 -6.09
N ARG A 365 21.84 -7.56 -6.53
CA ARG A 365 22.25 -8.53 -7.57
C ARG A 365 22.08 -9.99 -7.16
N TYR A 366 22.01 -10.27 -5.87
CA TYR A 366 21.84 -11.61 -5.30
C TYR A 366 20.37 -11.98 -5.09
N ASP A 367 19.45 -11.04 -5.32
CA ASP A 367 18.01 -11.27 -5.19
C ASP A 367 17.48 -11.93 -6.47
N THR A 368 17.33 -13.24 -6.42
CA THR A 368 16.89 -14.07 -7.56
C THR A 368 15.45 -14.56 -7.42
N ASN A 369 14.82 -14.29 -6.28
CA ASN A 369 13.45 -14.72 -6.01
C ASN A 369 12.44 -13.73 -6.59
N ILE A 370 12.19 -13.81 -7.88
CA ILE A 370 11.23 -12.95 -8.59
C ILE A 370 9.88 -13.65 -8.64
N LYS A 371 8.87 -13.01 -8.06
CA LYS A 371 7.49 -13.51 -8.07
C LYS A 371 6.94 -13.57 -9.49
N SER A 372 6.19 -14.63 -9.79
CA SER A 372 5.56 -14.78 -11.10
C SER A 372 4.38 -13.80 -11.28
N PRO A 373 3.96 -13.54 -12.52
CA PRO A 373 2.75 -12.76 -12.78
C PRO A 373 1.52 -13.31 -12.07
N GLU A 374 1.38 -14.65 -12.01
CA GLU A 374 0.27 -15.35 -11.35
C GLU A 374 0.21 -15.01 -9.86
N THR A 375 1.35 -15.09 -9.17
CA THR A 375 1.46 -14.71 -7.76
C THR A 375 1.05 -13.26 -7.52
N ILE A 376 1.45 -12.34 -8.40
CA ILE A 376 1.08 -10.93 -8.27
C ILE A 376 -0.40 -10.70 -8.57
N ILE A 377 -0.95 -11.36 -9.57
CA ILE A 377 -2.40 -11.30 -9.89
C ILE A 377 -3.22 -11.78 -8.70
N GLU A 378 -2.83 -12.90 -8.07
CA GLU A 378 -3.47 -13.40 -6.85
C GLU A 378 -3.47 -12.31 -5.75
N LYS A 379 -2.32 -11.66 -5.49
CA LYS A 379 -2.22 -10.58 -4.49
C LYS A 379 -3.06 -9.35 -4.86
N LEU A 380 -3.11 -8.98 -6.13
CA LEU A 380 -3.95 -7.89 -6.61
C LEU A 380 -5.44 -8.20 -6.41
N VAL A 381 -5.89 -9.39 -6.80
CA VAL A 381 -7.27 -9.85 -6.59
C VAL A 381 -7.61 -9.86 -5.10
N GLU A 382 -6.71 -10.38 -4.27
CA GLU A 382 -6.88 -10.40 -2.82
C GLU A 382 -7.05 -8.98 -2.24
N CYS A 383 -6.25 -8.00 -2.68
CA CYS A 383 -6.40 -6.60 -2.29
C CYS A 383 -7.76 -6.04 -2.73
N VAL A 384 -8.12 -6.20 -4.00
CA VAL A 384 -9.35 -5.65 -4.59
C VAL A 384 -10.59 -6.19 -3.91
N THR A 385 -10.67 -7.51 -3.72
CA THR A 385 -11.83 -8.18 -3.13
C THR A 385 -11.96 -7.96 -1.62
N LYS A 386 -10.91 -7.45 -0.98
CA LYS A 386 -10.89 -7.02 0.43
C LYS A 386 -10.97 -5.49 0.60
N GLY A 387 -11.15 -4.74 -0.49
CA GLY A 387 -11.38 -3.30 -0.47
C GLY A 387 -10.12 -2.43 -0.39
N GLY A 388 -8.95 -2.98 -0.69
CA GLY A 388 -7.67 -2.26 -0.70
C GLY A 388 -7.08 -2.02 -2.08
N ASN A 389 -5.91 -1.39 -2.09
CA ASN A 389 -5.04 -1.21 -3.24
C ASN A 389 -3.76 -2.06 -3.08
N LEU A 390 -3.11 -2.36 -4.19
CA LEU A 390 -1.77 -2.94 -4.22
C LEU A 390 -0.78 -1.92 -4.77
N LEU A 391 0.28 -1.61 -4.01
CA LEU A 391 1.44 -0.85 -4.43
C LEU A 391 2.63 -1.80 -4.56
N LEU A 392 3.05 -2.08 -5.80
CA LEU A 392 4.03 -3.14 -6.10
C LEU A 392 5.39 -2.55 -6.46
N ASN A 393 6.40 -2.88 -5.68
CA ASN A 393 7.74 -2.32 -5.83
C ASN A 393 8.57 -3.02 -6.90
N VAL A 394 9.24 -2.19 -7.68
CA VAL A 394 10.34 -2.55 -8.57
C VAL A 394 11.63 -1.85 -8.10
N ASN A 395 12.77 -2.44 -8.41
CA ASN A 395 14.07 -2.04 -7.87
C ASN A 395 15.10 -1.84 -8.99
N PRO A 396 15.20 -0.60 -9.54
CA PRO A 396 16.12 -0.31 -10.64
C PRO A 396 17.60 -0.45 -10.25
N MET A 397 18.40 -0.89 -11.21
CA MET A 397 19.88 -0.93 -11.14
C MET A 397 20.48 0.48 -11.10
N ALA A 398 21.79 0.57 -10.97
CA ALA A 398 22.55 1.83 -10.89
C ALA A 398 22.22 2.83 -12.01
N ASP A 399 22.03 2.34 -13.23
CA ASP A 399 21.71 3.13 -14.42
C ASP A 399 20.20 3.43 -14.58
N GLY A 400 19.37 2.96 -13.64
CA GLY A 400 17.93 3.10 -13.66
C GLY A 400 17.18 2.00 -14.42
N THR A 401 17.89 1.05 -15.05
CA THR A 401 17.24 -0.08 -15.74
C THR A 401 16.54 -1.01 -14.73
N ILE A 402 15.29 -1.31 -14.96
CA ILE A 402 14.57 -2.33 -14.17
C ILE A 402 15.00 -3.71 -14.68
N PRO A 403 15.42 -4.65 -13.80
CA PRO A 403 15.81 -6.00 -14.21
C PRO A 403 14.73 -6.67 -15.06
N GLU A 404 15.13 -7.30 -16.18
CA GLU A 404 14.19 -7.80 -17.18
C GLU A 404 13.17 -8.80 -16.61
N LYS A 405 13.58 -9.67 -15.68
CA LYS A 405 12.65 -10.60 -15.02
C LYS A 405 11.57 -9.87 -14.21
N VAL A 406 11.94 -8.78 -13.53
CA VAL A 406 10.99 -7.92 -12.80
C VAL A 406 10.04 -7.23 -13.77
N ALA A 407 10.57 -6.66 -14.86
CA ALA A 407 9.78 -6.01 -15.90
C ALA A 407 8.85 -7.01 -16.62
N ALA A 408 9.32 -8.24 -16.85
CA ALA A 408 8.50 -9.30 -17.47
C ALA A 408 7.32 -9.70 -16.58
N THR A 409 7.52 -9.81 -15.26
CA THR A 409 6.42 -10.02 -14.30
C THR A 409 5.40 -8.90 -14.38
N MET A 410 5.84 -7.64 -14.34
CA MET A 410 4.96 -6.47 -14.43
C MET A 410 4.13 -6.50 -15.72
N ARG A 411 4.76 -6.73 -16.87
CA ARG A 411 4.05 -6.87 -18.16
C ARG A 411 3.10 -8.07 -18.18
N GLY A 412 3.44 -9.15 -17.48
CA GLY A 412 2.55 -10.31 -17.31
C GLY A 412 1.24 -9.96 -16.61
N VAL A 413 1.32 -9.21 -15.53
CA VAL A 413 0.15 -8.67 -14.82
C VAL A 413 -0.68 -7.77 -15.74
N GLY A 414 -0.01 -6.91 -16.52
CA GLY A 414 -0.69 -6.03 -17.47
C GLY A 414 -1.45 -6.77 -18.55
N ARG A 415 -0.91 -7.87 -19.09
CA ARG A 415 -1.63 -8.71 -20.05
C ARG A 415 -2.94 -9.26 -19.48
N TRP A 416 -2.93 -9.71 -18.22
CA TRP A 416 -4.14 -10.16 -17.54
C TRP A 416 -5.12 -9.02 -17.29
N LEU A 417 -4.63 -7.83 -16.88
CA LEU A 417 -5.46 -6.65 -16.63
C LEU A 417 -6.08 -6.07 -17.92
N ASN A 418 -5.43 -6.20 -19.07
CA ASN A 418 -6.01 -5.80 -20.36
C ASN A 418 -7.29 -6.58 -20.70
N ILE A 419 -7.42 -7.79 -20.15
CA ILE A 419 -8.60 -8.65 -20.32
C ILE A 419 -9.61 -8.41 -19.17
N ASN A 420 -9.12 -8.36 -17.95
CA ASN A 420 -9.95 -8.45 -16.73
C ASN A 420 -10.06 -7.11 -15.98
N GLY A 421 -9.53 -6.02 -16.53
CA GLY A 421 -9.44 -4.74 -15.83
C GLY A 421 -10.77 -4.15 -15.38
N GLU A 422 -11.89 -4.44 -16.08
CA GLU A 422 -13.21 -3.99 -15.65
C GLU A 422 -13.64 -4.60 -14.31
N ALA A 423 -13.09 -5.75 -13.93
CA ALA A 423 -13.32 -6.39 -12.65
C ALA A 423 -12.46 -5.80 -11.51
N VAL A 424 -11.44 -5.02 -11.86
CA VAL A 424 -10.46 -4.45 -10.95
C VAL A 424 -10.70 -2.95 -10.75
N TYR A 425 -10.60 -2.17 -11.82
CA TYR A 425 -10.67 -0.71 -11.74
C TYR A 425 -12.10 -0.20 -11.52
N GLY A 426 -12.24 0.84 -10.71
CA GLY A 426 -13.55 1.44 -10.43
C GLY A 426 -14.50 0.54 -9.64
N THR A 427 -14.01 -0.54 -9.06
CA THR A 427 -14.82 -1.51 -8.30
C THR A 427 -14.66 -1.35 -6.79
N ARG A 428 -15.54 -2.03 -6.06
CA ARG A 428 -15.49 -2.17 -4.59
C ARG A 428 -15.58 -3.65 -4.22
N ALA A 429 -15.14 -4.02 -3.02
CA ALA A 429 -15.27 -5.37 -2.51
C ALA A 429 -16.74 -5.80 -2.45
N PHE A 430 -17.05 -7.02 -2.87
CA PHE A 430 -18.37 -7.62 -2.74
C PHE A 430 -18.29 -8.87 -1.88
N ILE A 431 -18.79 -8.78 -0.65
CA ILE A 431 -18.59 -9.78 0.42
C ILE A 431 -19.79 -10.73 0.62
N GLN A 432 -20.78 -10.70 -0.29
CA GLN A 432 -22.00 -11.50 -0.16
C GLN A 432 -21.91 -12.87 -0.87
N LEU A 433 -20.79 -13.16 -1.50
CA LEU A 433 -20.47 -14.46 -2.08
C LEU A 433 -19.39 -15.17 -1.27
N ASP A 434 -19.37 -16.49 -1.37
CA ASP A 434 -18.29 -17.31 -0.77
C ASP A 434 -16.98 -17.13 -1.55
N GLN A 435 -17.06 -16.88 -2.85
CA GLN A 435 -15.91 -16.63 -3.72
C GLN A 435 -15.44 -15.17 -3.61
N PRO A 436 -14.14 -14.89 -3.81
CA PRO A 436 -13.63 -13.53 -3.93
C PRO A 436 -14.37 -12.77 -5.03
N ALA A 437 -14.93 -11.60 -4.71
CA ALA A 437 -15.72 -10.86 -5.68
C ALA A 437 -15.58 -9.34 -5.51
N SER A 438 -15.78 -8.63 -6.63
CA SER A 438 -15.90 -7.18 -6.68
C SER A 438 -17.21 -6.77 -7.36
N ILE A 439 -17.60 -5.51 -7.19
CA ILE A 439 -18.79 -4.94 -7.80
C ILE A 439 -18.48 -3.56 -8.37
N ASN A 440 -18.98 -3.27 -9.58
CA ASN A 440 -18.86 -1.95 -10.21
C ASN A 440 -20.05 -1.03 -9.87
N ARG A 441 -19.99 0.22 -10.36
CA ARG A 441 -21.06 1.22 -10.13
C ARG A 441 -22.37 0.89 -10.85
N GLN A 442 -22.32 0.06 -11.90
CA GLN A 442 -23.51 -0.42 -12.63
C GLN A 442 -24.20 -1.56 -11.91
N GLY A 443 -23.55 -2.12 -10.88
CA GLY A 443 -24.06 -3.26 -10.12
C GLY A 443 -23.69 -4.61 -10.74
N ASP A 444 -22.77 -4.66 -11.72
CA ASP A 444 -22.22 -5.94 -12.18
C ASP A 444 -21.27 -6.48 -11.11
N ILE A 445 -21.37 -7.77 -10.81
CA ILE A 445 -20.51 -8.47 -9.86
C ILE A 445 -19.49 -9.28 -10.65
N PHE A 446 -18.24 -9.23 -10.23
CA PHE A 446 -17.13 -9.97 -10.81
C PHE A 446 -16.62 -11.00 -9.82
N VAL A 447 -16.74 -12.27 -10.15
CA VAL A 447 -16.27 -13.39 -9.33
C VAL A 447 -14.93 -13.86 -9.83
N PHE A 448 -13.94 -13.92 -8.95
CA PHE A 448 -12.58 -14.33 -9.26
C PHE A 448 -12.34 -15.78 -8.87
N LEU A 449 -11.92 -16.58 -9.84
CA LEU A 449 -11.61 -17.98 -9.67
C LEU A 449 -10.11 -18.19 -9.84
N ILE A 450 -9.41 -18.31 -8.71
CA ILE A 450 -7.97 -18.52 -8.64
C ILE A 450 -7.73 -20.03 -8.60
N PRO A 451 -6.98 -20.61 -9.55
CA PRO A 451 -6.67 -22.03 -9.52
C PRO A 451 -5.86 -22.39 -8.26
N PRO A 452 -6.03 -23.58 -7.70
CA PRO A 452 -5.20 -24.04 -6.60
C PRO A 452 -3.73 -24.06 -7.03
N PRO A 453 -2.78 -23.78 -6.13
CA PRO A 453 -1.37 -23.86 -6.44
C PRO A 453 -1.02 -25.27 -6.91
N ASP A 454 -0.24 -25.38 -7.97
CA ASP A 454 0.25 -26.65 -8.48
C ASP A 454 0.84 -27.49 -7.35
N LYS A 455 0.34 -28.73 -7.18
CA LYS A 455 0.81 -29.67 -6.13
C LYS A 455 2.30 -29.99 -6.21
N GLY A 456 3.01 -29.50 -7.24
CA GLY A 456 4.45 -29.65 -7.47
C GLY A 456 5.27 -28.38 -7.41
N ALA A 457 4.65 -27.20 -7.30
CA ALA A 457 5.39 -25.97 -7.10
C ALA A 457 5.94 -25.96 -5.67
N ALA A 458 7.27 -26.02 -5.54
CA ALA A 458 7.93 -25.83 -4.26
C ALA A 458 7.40 -24.53 -3.67
N GLN A 459 6.78 -24.58 -2.49
CA GLN A 459 6.46 -23.36 -1.75
C GLN A 459 7.75 -22.54 -1.64
N PRO A 460 7.73 -21.23 -1.93
CA PRO A 460 8.91 -20.42 -1.71
C PRO A 460 9.38 -20.68 -0.28
N PRO A 461 10.68 -20.79 -0.03
CA PRO A 461 11.21 -21.09 1.29
C PRO A 461 10.57 -20.12 2.27
N SER A 462 9.95 -20.65 3.31
CA SER A 462 9.35 -19.90 4.40
C SER A 462 10.36 -18.83 4.84
N GLU A 463 9.94 -17.58 4.91
CA GLU A 463 10.75 -16.43 5.30
C GLU A 463 11.54 -16.71 6.59
N GLY A 464 12.73 -17.27 6.43
CA GLY A 464 13.65 -17.62 7.51
C GLY A 464 14.50 -16.45 8.01
N THR A 465 14.17 -15.19 7.65
CA THR A 465 15.04 -14.05 7.96
C THR A 465 14.36 -12.88 8.67
N MET A 466 13.08 -12.97 8.98
CA MET A 466 12.41 -11.94 9.80
C MET A 466 12.44 -12.25 11.31
N LYS A 467 13.14 -13.30 11.73
CA LYS A 467 13.23 -13.67 13.15
C LYS A 467 14.09 -12.75 14.00
N GLU A 468 14.89 -11.88 13.38
CA GLU A 468 15.80 -10.99 14.10
C GLU A 468 15.31 -9.56 14.27
N LEU A 469 14.22 -9.15 13.63
CA LEU A 469 13.72 -7.77 13.69
C LEU A 469 12.46 -7.57 14.54
N THR A 470 11.83 -8.64 15.03
CA THR A 470 10.66 -8.52 15.93
C THR A 470 10.67 -9.62 16.98
N ALA A 471 11.47 -9.46 18.00
CA ALA A 471 11.25 -10.21 19.23
C ALA A 471 9.86 -9.83 19.79
N GLY A 472 8.87 -10.71 19.57
CA GLY A 472 7.55 -10.58 20.18
C GLY A 472 6.32 -10.64 19.28
N ALA A 473 6.46 -10.80 17.94
CA ALA A 473 5.30 -10.96 17.08
C ALA A 473 5.27 -12.37 16.47
N GLU A 474 4.39 -13.22 16.99
CA GLU A 474 4.03 -14.46 16.28
C GLU A 474 3.41 -14.11 14.94
N HIS A 475 4.14 -14.39 13.87
CA HIS A 475 3.67 -14.27 12.51
C HIS A 475 2.53 -15.28 12.32
N ALA A 476 1.30 -14.79 12.28
CA ALA A 476 0.23 -15.56 11.67
C ALA A 476 0.68 -15.84 10.22
N ARG A 477 1.00 -17.11 9.94
CA ARG A 477 1.28 -17.59 8.59
C ARG A 477 0.18 -17.06 7.68
N MET A 478 0.57 -16.40 6.58
CA MET A 478 -0.34 -16.16 5.47
C MET A 478 -0.88 -17.53 5.06
N GLN A 479 -2.12 -17.81 5.43
CA GLN A 479 -2.83 -18.87 4.73
C GLN A 479 -3.13 -18.29 3.35
N PRO A 480 -2.89 -19.04 2.28
CA PRO A 480 -3.43 -18.71 0.97
C PRO A 480 -4.91 -18.40 1.13
N LEU A 481 -5.49 -17.57 0.25
CA LEU A 481 -6.93 -17.60 0.03
C LEU A 481 -7.28 -19.08 0.02
N ASP A 482 -8.09 -19.53 1.00
CA ASP A 482 -8.51 -20.94 1.00
C ASP A 482 -8.94 -21.23 -0.43
N ALA A 483 -8.18 -22.10 -1.09
CA ALA A 483 -8.47 -22.49 -2.45
C ALA A 483 -9.88 -23.08 -2.40
N THR A 484 -10.88 -22.23 -2.63
CA THR A 484 -12.27 -22.62 -2.52
C THR A 484 -12.52 -23.58 -3.67
N GLY A 485 -12.33 -24.87 -3.36
CA GLY A 485 -13.00 -25.97 -4.03
C GLY A 485 -12.78 -26.09 -5.53
N TYR A 486 -11.54 -26.22 -5.99
CA TYR A 486 -11.28 -26.99 -7.20
C TYR A 486 -11.14 -28.46 -6.78
N GLU A 487 -12.25 -29.13 -6.50
CA GLU A 487 -12.26 -30.57 -6.51
C GLU A 487 -12.24 -31.04 -7.98
N ASP A 488 -11.36 -32.00 -8.26
CA ASP A 488 -11.13 -32.56 -9.57
C ASP A 488 -12.46 -32.93 -10.24
N ASP A 489 -12.70 -32.45 -11.47
CA ASP A 489 -13.81 -32.76 -12.39
C ASP A 489 -15.22 -32.20 -12.08
N GLU A 490 -15.59 -31.82 -10.87
CA GLU A 490 -16.95 -31.37 -10.57
C GLU A 490 -17.23 -29.90 -10.91
N GLY A 491 -16.18 -29.06 -10.97
CA GLY A 491 -16.31 -27.62 -11.25
C GLY A 491 -16.76 -26.81 -10.04
N THR A 492 -16.62 -25.48 -10.13
CA THR A 492 -17.03 -24.52 -9.09
C THR A 492 -18.45 -24.03 -9.34
N ALA A 493 -19.35 -24.27 -8.38
CA ALA A 493 -20.73 -23.78 -8.43
C ALA A 493 -20.80 -22.37 -7.85
N ILE A 494 -21.34 -21.41 -8.61
CA ILE A 494 -21.56 -20.03 -8.20
C ILE A 494 -23.04 -19.76 -8.17
N THR A 495 -23.62 -19.58 -6.98
CA THR A 495 -25.01 -19.19 -6.83
C THR A 495 -25.15 -17.69 -7.07
N LEU A 496 -25.96 -17.30 -8.04
CA LEU A 496 -26.22 -15.91 -8.37
C LEU A 496 -27.04 -15.24 -7.25
N PRO A 497 -26.68 -14.00 -6.86
CA PRO A 497 -27.52 -13.21 -5.97
C PRO A 497 -28.89 -12.94 -6.58
N ALA A 498 -29.91 -12.68 -5.75
CA ALA A 498 -31.25 -12.39 -6.21
C ALA A 498 -31.26 -11.22 -7.21
N GLY A 499 -31.94 -11.39 -8.34
CA GLY A 499 -32.04 -10.39 -9.41
C GLY A 499 -30.92 -10.46 -10.46
N TYR A 500 -29.95 -11.35 -10.31
CA TYR A 500 -28.95 -11.63 -11.33
C TYR A 500 -29.35 -12.86 -12.15
N SER A 501 -29.19 -12.78 -13.46
CA SER A 501 -29.67 -13.84 -14.37
C SER A 501 -28.68 -14.20 -15.48
N LYS A 502 -27.60 -13.45 -15.61
CA LYS A 502 -26.59 -13.63 -16.67
C LYS A 502 -25.20 -13.84 -16.09
N ALA A 503 -24.45 -14.68 -16.73
CA ALA A 503 -23.04 -14.92 -16.40
C ALA A 503 -22.19 -14.95 -17.67
N LEU A 504 -21.08 -14.23 -17.66
CA LEU A 504 -20.16 -14.07 -18.78
C LEU A 504 -18.72 -14.32 -18.29
N LEU A 505 -18.01 -15.22 -18.92
CA LEU A 505 -16.57 -15.37 -18.71
C LEU A 505 -15.83 -14.26 -19.44
N LEU A 506 -15.05 -13.46 -18.70
CA LEU A 506 -14.21 -12.43 -19.32
C LEU A 506 -13.04 -13.07 -20.08
N GLY A 507 -12.62 -12.41 -21.13
CA GLY A 507 -11.50 -12.85 -21.96
C GLY A 507 -11.94 -13.38 -23.32
N ASP A 508 -12.83 -14.34 -23.38
CA ASP A 508 -13.42 -14.84 -24.60
C ASP A 508 -14.89 -14.44 -24.80
N ASN A 509 -15.47 -13.78 -23.80
CA ASN A 509 -16.87 -13.36 -23.73
C ASN A 509 -17.85 -14.54 -23.83
N THR A 510 -17.47 -15.70 -23.35
CA THR A 510 -18.33 -16.89 -23.34
C THR A 510 -19.48 -16.70 -22.36
N VAL A 511 -20.71 -16.80 -22.87
CA VAL A 511 -21.91 -16.79 -22.02
C VAL A 511 -21.99 -18.14 -21.30
N LEU A 512 -21.98 -18.11 -19.97
CA LEU A 512 -22.12 -19.31 -19.15
C LEU A 512 -23.58 -19.60 -18.85
N PRO A 513 -24.03 -20.86 -18.96
CA PRO A 513 -25.42 -21.21 -18.68
C PRO A 513 -25.74 -21.04 -17.19
N VAL A 514 -26.87 -20.38 -16.91
CA VAL A 514 -27.42 -20.26 -15.56
C VAL A 514 -28.57 -21.24 -15.42
N VAL A 515 -28.42 -22.20 -14.53
CA VAL A 515 -29.43 -23.23 -14.26
C VAL A 515 -29.88 -23.12 -12.80
N ASN A 516 -31.17 -22.90 -12.59
CA ASN A 516 -31.74 -22.73 -11.24
C ASN A 516 -31.02 -21.66 -10.40
N GLY A 517 -30.58 -20.57 -11.03
CA GLY A 517 -29.85 -19.51 -10.36
C GLY A 517 -28.39 -19.85 -10.02
N THR A 518 -27.82 -20.87 -10.61
CA THR A 518 -26.43 -21.29 -10.38
C THR A 518 -25.69 -21.42 -11.70
N VAL A 519 -24.43 -20.99 -11.71
CA VAL A 519 -23.46 -21.22 -12.78
C VAL A 519 -22.48 -22.29 -12.30
N LEU A 520 -22.24 -23.31 -13.13
CA LEU A 520 -21.17 -24.27 -12.92
C LEU A 520 -19.99 -23.89 -13.83
N PHE A 521 -18.85 -23.56 -13.24
CA PHE A 521 -17.63 -23.24 -13.96
C PHE A 521 -16.64 -24.40 -13.83
N LYS A 522 -16.18 -24.91 -14.96
CA LYS A 522 -15.16 -25.97 -15.02
C LYS A 522 -13.84 -25.39 -15.51
N ALA A 523 -12.87 -25.30 -14.63
CA ALA A 523 -11.59 -24.65 -14.90
C ALA A 523 -10.83 -25.30 -16.07
N HIS A 524 -10.86 -26.62 -16.21
CA HIS A 524 -10.18 -27.36 -17.28
C HIS A 524 -10.73 -27.03 -18.68
N GLU A 525 -11.98 -26.57 -18.78
CA GLU A 525 -12.59 -26.16 -20.05
C GLU A 525 -12.16 -24.73 -20.45
N HIS A 526 -11.65 -23.94 -19.50
CA HIS A 526 -11.39 -22.50 -19.68
C HIS A 526 -9.99 -22.05 -19.20
N SER A 527 -9.16 -22.95 -18.67
CA SER A 527 -7.95 -22.58 -17.93
C SER A 527 -6.72 -22.39 -18.82
N LYS A 528 -6.53 -21.17 -19.32
CA LYS A 528 -5.19 -20.70 -19.72
C LYS A 528 -4.80 -19.40 -19.00
N THR A 529 -5.56 -18.99 -18.00
CA THR A 529 -5.36 -17.72 -17.29
C THR A 529 -5.03 -17.96 -15.82
N PRO A 530 -4.17 -17.14 -15.22
CA PRO A 530 -3.81 -17.22 -13.80
C PRO A 530 -5.00 -17.06 -12.84
N CYS A 531 -6.02 -16.38 -13.30
CA CYS A 531 -7.29 -16.20 -12.60
C CYS A 531 -8.37 -15.96 -13.64
N SER A 532 -9.41 -16.78 -13.65
CA SER A 532 -10.59 -16.58 -14.49
C SER A 532 -11.57 -15.63 -13.78
N VAL A 533 -12.24 -14.76 -14.54
CA VAL A 533 -13.19 -13.81 -13.98
C VAL A 533 -14.56 -14.00 -14.64
N ILE A 534 -15.57 -14.20 -13.82
CA ILE A 534 -16.96 -14.31 -14.26
C ILE A 534 -17.73 -13.05 -13.89
N LYS A 535 -18.26 -12.37 -14.89
CA LYS A 535 -19.14 -11.23 -14.73
C LYS A 535 -20.58 -11.69 -14.58
N LEU A 536 -21.21 -11.34 -13.47
CA LEU A 536 -22.64 -11.54 -13.22
C LEU A 536 -23.39 -10.23 -13.47
N SER A 537 -24.49 -10.29 -14.22
CA SER A 537 -25.33 -9.12 -14.49
C SER A 537 -26.83 -9.45 -14.41
N LYS A 538 -27.66 -8.41 -14.27
CA LYS A 538 -29.12 -8.53 -14.13
C LYS A 538 -29.82 -8.93 -15.42
#